data_07b73fdd22041e1ddeaf96c37f96cfa3
#
_entry.id   07b73fdd22041e1ddeaf96c37f96cfa3
#
_cell.length_a   1.000
_cell.length_b   1.000
_cell.length_c   1.000
_cell.angle_alpha   90.00
_cell.angle_beta   90.00
_cell.angle_gamma   90.00
#
_symmetry.space_group_name_H-M   'P 1'
#
loop_
_entity.id
_entity.type
_entity.pdbx_description
1 polymer ?
#
loop_
_entity_poly.entity_id
_entity_poly.type
_entity_poly.pdbx_seq_one_letter_code
_entity_poly.pdbx_strand_id
1 'polypeptide(L)'
;MNEKPIEKWTARDFIVYLHDRHLEVYGIKYVANNRGMEARNLKTMISGHGAVIVRDFIDACFAAKKPTAQWPGCNFGFMFSYMRDRHLPPILVKQKTAKQSEEDDQRAAEQSQINYGELF
;
A
#
# COMPACT_ATOMS: atom_id res chain seq x y z
N MET A 1 16.54 9.90 0.85
CA MET A 1 15.07 9.91 0.84
C MET A 1 14.57 10.04 -0.57
N ASN A 2 13.52 9.35 -0.90
CA ASN A 2 13.01 9.31 -2.27
C ASN A 2 12.04 10.48 -2.51
N GLU A 3 12.44 11.41 -3.37
CA GLU A 3 11.61 12.58 -3.71
C GLU A 3 10.60 12.30 -4.82
N LYS A 4 10.67 11.10 -5.41
CA LYS A 4 9.78 10.69 -6.49
C LYS A 4 8.34 10.54 -5.97
N PRO A 5 7.31 11.02 -6.70
CA PRO A 5 5.92 10.80 -6.32
C PRO A 5 5.63 9.31 -6.16
N ILE A 6 4.81 8.97 -5.15
CA ILE A 6 4.52 7.56 -4.84
C ILE A 6 3.95 6.80 -6.05
N GLU A 7 3.15 7.44 -6.87
CA GLU A 7 2.54 6.81 -8.04
C GLU A 7 3.56 6.34 -9.07
N LYS A 8 4.78 6.86 -9.00
CA LYS A 8 5.87 6.51 -9.91
C LYS A 8 6.88 5.54 -9.31
N TRP A 9 6.67 5.10 -8.07
CA TRP A 9 7.59 4.19 -7.43
C TRP A 9 7.61 2.84 -8.13
N THR A 10 8.82 2.33 -8.33
CA THR A 10 9.08 0.99 -8.87
C THR A 10 9.35 0.02 -7.72
N ALA A 11 9.52 -1.26 -8.05
CA ALA A 11 9.90 -2.27 -7.06
C ALA A 11 11.21 -1.88 -6.35
N ARG A 12 12.16 -1.30 -7.08
CA ARG A 12 13.42 -0.85 -6.51
C ARG A 12 13.22 0.24 -5.45
N ASP A 13 12.32 1.19 -5.72
CA ASP A 13 11.99 2.24 -4.76
C ASP A 13 11.40 1.65 -3.49
N PHE A 14 10.55 0.66 -3.61
CA PHE A 14 9.96 -0.03 -2.47
C PHE A 14 10.99 -0.84 -1.68
N ILE A 15 12.00 -1.41 -2.36
CA ILE A 15 13.07 -2.11 -1.65
C ILE A 15 13.83 -1.13 -0.75
N VAL A 16 14.14 0.06 -1.24
CA VAL A 16 14.76 1.11 -0.43
C VAL A 16 13.84 1.50 0.73
N TYR A 17 12.56 1.68 0.46
CA TYR A 17 11.57 2.01 1.48
C TYR A 17 11.48 0.94 2.58
N LEU A 18 11.50 -0.34 2.18
CA LEU A 18 11.49 -1.46 3.12
C LEU A 18 12.70 -1.42 4.06
N HIS A 19 13.89 -1.17 3.50
CA HIS A 19 15.11 -1.08 4.29
C HIS A 19 15.06 0.08 5.29
N ASP A 20 14.65 1.25 4.82
CA ASP A 20 14.58 2.45 5.65
C ASP A 20 13.53 2.32 6.77
N ARG A 21 12.35 1.87 6.43
CA ARG A 21 11.26 1.71 7.41
C ARG A 21 11.55 0.61 8.42
N HIS A 22 12.17 -0.48 7.98
CA HIS A 22 12.53 -1.58 8.87
C HIS A 22 13.50 -1.09 9.95
N LEU A 23 14.48 -0.30 9.55
CA LEU A 23 15.43 0.27 10.50
C LEU A 23 14.75 1.23 11.48
N GLU A 24 13.81 2.06 11.00
CA GLU A 24 13.05 2.96 11.85
C GLU A 24 12.16 2.22 12.85
N VAL A 25 11.44 1.20 12.38
CA VAL A 25 10.43 0.49 13.19
C VAL A 25 11.07 -0.47 14.18
N TYR A 26 12.07 -1.23 13.72
CA TYR A 26 12.66 -2.31 14.52
C TYR A 26 14.05 -1.99 15.05
N GLY A 27 14.68 -0.93 14.56
CA GLY A 27 16.04 -0.57 14.98
C GLY A 27 17.12 -1.50 14.47
N ILE A 28 16.79 -2.42 13.57
CA ILE A 28 17.74 -3.36 12.99
C ILE A 28 17.64 -3.35 11.47
N LYS A 29 18.68 -3.84 10.82
CA LYS A 29 18.80 -3.87 9.38
C LYS A 29 17.81 -4.85 8.76
N TYR A 30 17.22 -4.48 7.63
CA TYR A 30 16.32 -5.34 6.86
C TYR A 30 17.08 -6.54 6.28
N VAL A 31 16.51 -7.73 6.43
CA VAL A 31 17.07 -8.96 5.86
C VAL A 31 16.02 -9.59 4.95
N ALA A 32 16.29 -9.58 3.66
CA ALA A 32 15.40 -10.20 2.68
C ALA A 32 15.50 -11.73 2.78
N ASN A 33 14.37 -12.41 2.68
CA ASN A 33 14.36 -13.87 2.60
C ASN A 33 14.86 -14.33 1.23
N ASN A 34 14.31 -13.73 0.16
CA ASN A 34 14.72 -14.00 -1.21
C ASN A 34 14.54 -12.71 -2.01
N ARG A 35 15.65 -12.03 -2.30
CA ARG A 35 15.62 -10.72 -2.95
C ARG A 35 14.93 -10.74 -4.31
N GLY A 36 15.22 -11.74 -5.13
CA GLY A 36 14.60 -11.87 -6.44
C GLY A 36 13.10 -12.10 -6.37
N MET A 37 12.67 -12.94 -5.45
CA MET A 37 11.26 -13.23 -5.24
C MET A 37 10.53 -12.01 -4.69
N GLU A 38 11.13 -11.28 -3.74
CA GLU A 38 10.52 -10.09 -3.17
C GLU A 38 10.36 -8.99 -4.23
N ALA A 39 11.36 -8.79 -5.07
CA ALA A 39 11.27 -7.83 -6.18
C ALA A 39 10.15 -8.21 -7.15
N ARG A 40 10.03 -9.48 -7.48
CA ARG A 40 8.97 -9.99 -8.36
C ARG A 40 7.60 -9.77 -7.73
N ASN A 41 7.45 -10.09 -6.45
CA ASN A 41 6.19 -9.93 -5.73
C ASN A 41 5.78 -8.46 -5.62
N LEU A 42 6.75 -7.56 -5.41
CA LEU A 42 6.51 -6.11 -5.43
C LEU A 42 5.98 -5.67 -6.78
N LYS A 43 6.61 -6.10 -7.86
CA LYS A 43 6.16 -5.77 -9.23
C LYS A 43 4.73 -6.27 -9.47
N THR A 44 4.42 -7.47 -9.01
CA THR A 44 3.08 -8.05 -9.13
C THR A 44 2.05 -7.21 -8.40
N MET A 45 2.33 -6.80 -7.16
CA MET A 45 1.41 -5.99 -6.38
C MET A 45 1.25 -4.58 -6.96
N ILE A 46 2.33 -3.98 -7.42
CA ILE A 46 2.28 -2.66 -8.06
C ILE A 46 1.40 -2.71 -9.31
N SER A 47 1.58 -3.73 -10.14
CA SER A 47 0.79 -3.91 -11.36
C SER A 47 -0.69 -4.16 -11.06
N GLY A 48 -0.97 -4.91 -10.00
CA GLY A 48 -2.35 -5.27 -9.65
C GLY A 48 -3.11 -4.21 -8.88
N HIS A 49 -2.42 -3.47 -8.02
CA HIS A 49 -3.09 -2.56 -7.07
C HIS A 49 -2.58 -1.12 -7.10
N GLY A 50 -1.41 -0.89 -7.66
CA GLY A 50 -0.78 0.43 -7.68
C GLY A 50 0.11 0.68 -6.47
N ALA A 51 1.01 1.66 -6.61
CA ALA A 51 2.05 1.92 -5.64
C ALA A 51 1.51 2.42 -4.30
N VAL A 52 0.45 3.23 -4.29
CA VAL A 52 -0.13 3.76 -3.05
C VAL A 52 -0.62 2.62 -2.15
N ILE A 53 -1.32 1.65 -2.74
CA ILE A 53 -1.82 0.49 -1.99
C ILE A 53 -0.68 -0.37 -1.48
N VAL A 54 0.37 -0.57 -2.28
CA VAL A 54 1.55 -1.34 -1.85
C VAL A 54 2.21 -0.67 -0.64
N ARG A 55 2.38 0.65 -0.67
CA ARG A 55 2.94 1.39 0.46
C ARG A 55 2.07 1.24 1.71
N ASP A 56 0.77 1.42 1.57
CA ASP A 56 -0.16 1.30 2.69
C ASP A 56 -0.14 -0.11 3.28
N PHE A 57 -0.04 -1.12 2.43
CA PHE A 57 0.08 -2.52 2.85
C PHE A 57 1.37 -2.74 3.65
N ILE A 58 2.50 -2.26 3.16
CA ILE A 58 3.79 -2.40 3.85
C ILE A 58 3.73 -1.72 5.22
N ASP A 59 3.20 -0.50 5.27
CA ASP A 59 3.08 0.24 6.53
C ASP A 59 2.17 -0.48 7.53
N ALA A 60 1.06 -1.05 7.07
CA ALA A 60 0.16 -1.81 7.92
C ALA A 60 0.85 -3.06 8.47
N CYS A 61 1.64 -3.74 7.64
CA CYS A 61 2.39 -4.93 8.07
C CYS A 61 3.42 -4.59 9.13
N PHE A 62 4.17 -3.51 8.95
CA PHE A 62 5.15 -3.08 9.94
C PHE A 62 4.47 -2.68 11.26
N ALA A 63 3.32 -2.03 11.19
CA ALA A 63 2.58 -1.63 12.39
C ALA A 63 2.03 -2.84 13.15
N ALA A 64 1.61 -3.88 12.44
CA ALA A 64 1.00 -5.06 13.03
C ALA A 64 2.02 -6.08 13.55
N LYS A 65 3.17 -6.21 12.86
CA LYS A 65 4.18 -7.22 13.20
C LYS A 65 5.05 -6.74 14.35
N LYS A 66 4.90 -7.38 15.49
CA LYS A 66 5.73 -7.08 16.66
C LYS A 66 6.98 -7.97 16.67
N PRO A 67 8.15 -7.41 17.03
CA PRO A 67 9.37 -8.21 17.09
C PRO A 67 9.30 -9.25 18.20
N THR A 68 9.87 -10.43 17.92
CA THR A 68 10.04 -11.48 18.92
C THR A 68 11.51 -11.87 18.97
N ALA A 69 11.93 -12.59 20.00
CA ALA A 69 13.32 -13.05 20.12
C ALA A 69 13.74 -13.88 18.90
N GLN A 70 12.81 -14.67 18.37
CA GLN A 70 13.04 -15.56 17.24
C GLN A 70 12.95 -14.82 15.89
N TRP A 71 12.05 -13.82 15.81
CA TRP A 71 11.78 -13.07 14.57
C TRP A 71 11.76 -11.59 14.90
N PRO A 72 12.94 -10.97 15.02
CA PRO A 72 13.02 -9.56 15.46
C PRO A 72 12.64 -8.53 14.40
N GLY A 73 12.37 -8.97 13.18
CA GLY A 73 12.00 -8.08 12.08
C GLY A 73 10.93 -8.67 11.21
N CYS A 74 10.73 -8.06 10.04
CA CYS A 74 9.73 -8.49 9.08
C CYS A 74 10.20 -8.18 7.67
N ASN A 75 10.16 -9.14 6.76
CA ASN A 75 10.52 -8.90 5.37
C ASN A 75 9.30 -8.98 4.47
N PHE A 76 9.45 -8.53 3.22
CA PHE A 76 8.34 -8.49 2.27
C PHE A 76 7.88 -9.89 1.87
N GLY A 77 8.79 -10.86 1.85
CA GLY A 77 8.40 -12.25 1.59
C GLY A 77 7.40 -12.76 2.61
N PHE A 78 7.60 -12.45 3.88
CA PHE A 78 6.67 -12.79 4.95
C PHE A 78 5.36 -12.02 4.80
N MET A 79 5.43 -10.72 4.51
CA MET A 79 4.24 -9.89 4.30
C MET A 79 3.38 -10.45 3.18
N PHE A 80 3.99 -10.74 2.05
CA PHE A 80 3.29 -11.24 0.87
C PHE A 80 2.68 -12.61 1.08
N SER A 81 3.39 -13.51 1.76
CA SER A 81 2.96 -14.89 1.96
C SER A 81 1.93 -15.05 3.09
N TYR A 82 2.09 -14.31 4.19
CA TYR A 82 1.32 -14.57 5.41
C TYR A 82 0.47 -13.40 5.88
N MET A 83 0.76 -12.17 5.45
CA MET A 83 0.04 -10.99 5.95
C MET A 83 -0.90 -10.38 4.91
N ARG A 84 -0.77 -10.77 3.65
CA ARG A 84 -1.55 -10.19 2.55
C ARG A 84 -3.06 -10.38 2.74
N ASP A 85 -3.49 -11.57 3.11
CA ASP A 85 -4.91 -11.88 3.25
C ASP A 85 -5.56 -11.13 4.41
N ARG A 86 -4.77 -10.75 5.42
CA ARG A 86 -5.27 -10.02 6.59
C ARG A 86 -5.27 -8.51 6.40
N HIS A 87 -4.21 -7.98 5.81
CA HIS A 87 -4.00 -6.52 5.78
C HIS A 87 -4.38 -5.86 4.46
N LEU A 88 -4.33 -6.60 3.35
CA LEU A 88 -4.65 -6.02 2.05
C LEU A 88 -6.15 -5.74 1.86
N PRO A 89 -7.08 -6.66 2.18
CA PRO A 89 -8.49 -6.41 1.96
C PRO A 89 -9.04 -5.13 2.62
N PRO A 90 -8.71 -4.83 3.89
CA PRO A 90 -9.17 -3.57 4.49
C PRO A 90 -8.68 -2.33 3.76
N ILE A 91 -7.45 -2.36 3.24
CA ILE A 91 -6.88 -1.26 2.46
C ILE A 91 -7.63 -1.08 1.15
N LEU A 92 -7.93 -2.18 0.45
CA LEU A 92 -8.68 -2.16 -0.80
C LEU A 92 -10.10 -1.61 -0.60
N VAL A 93 -10.76 -2.02 0.47
CA VAL A 93 -12.09 -1.54 0.82
C VAL A 93 -12.06 -0.04 1.09
N LYS A 94 -11.09 0.43 1.86
CA LYS A 94 -10.91 1.85 2.18
C LYS A 94 -10.69 2.68 0.93
N GLN A 95 -9.84 2.23 0.02
CA GLN A 95 -9.58 2.91 -1.25
C GLN A 95 -10.82 2.96 -2.13
N LYS A 96 -11.55 1.86 -2.22
CA LYS A 96 -12.78 1.78 -2.99
C LYS A 96 -13.83 2.74 -2.43
N THR A 97 -13.98 2.78 -1.11
CA THR A 97 -14.93 3.67 -0.44
C THR A 97 -14.58 5.14 -0.69
N ALA A 98 -13.30 5.50 -0.62
CA ALA A 98 -12.86 6.87 -0.89
C ALA A 98 -13.17 7.29 -2.32
N LYS A 99 -12.88 6.43 -3.30
CA LYS A 99 -13.21 6.70 -4.71
C LYS A 99 -14.71 6.80 -4.93
N GLN A 100 -15.47 5.91 -4.33
CA GLN A 100 -16.93 5.90 -4.43
C GLN A 100 -17.51 7.21 -3.90
N SER A 101 -17.01 7.69 -2.77
CA SER A 101 -17.45 8.95 -2.17
C SER A 101 -17.17 10.14 -3.09
N GLU A 102 -15.99 10.20 -3.70
CA GLU A 102 -15.64 11.25 -4.65
C GLU A 102 -16.55 11.21 -5.88
N GLU A 103 -16.79 10.04 -6.43
CA GLU A 103 -17.68 9.86 -7.58
C GLU A 103 -19.10 10.26 -7.25
N ASP A 104 -19.60 9.90 -6.08
CA ASP A 104 -20.94 10.25 -5.62
C ASP A 104 -21.08 11.76 -5.44
N ASP A 105 -20.08 12.43 -4.89
CA ASP A 105 -20.07 13.87 -4.75
C ASP A 105 -20.12 14.58 -6.10
N GLN A 106 -19.30 14.14 -7.06
CA GLN A 106 -19.31 14.69 -8.40
C GLN A 106 -20.64 14.46 -9.09
N ARG A 107 -21.19 13.26 -8.96
CA ARG A 107 -22.47 12.90 -9.55
C ARG A 107 -23.61 13.74 -8.97
N ALA A 108 -23.62 13.94 -7.67
CA ALA A 108 -24.60 14.78 -7.00
C ALA A 108 -24.54 16.23 -7.50
N ALA A 109 -23.33 16.76 -7.68
CA ALA A 109 -23.15 18.11 -8.21
C ALA A 109 -23.67 18.23 -9.63
N GLU A 110 -23.38 17.25 -10.49
CA GLU A 110 -23.86 17.23 -11.86
C GLU A 110 -25.37 17.12 -11.93
N GLN A 111 -25.98 16.26 -11.12
CA GLN A 111 -27.42 16.09 -11.05
C GLN A 111 -28.12 17.36 -10.56
N SER A 112 -27.55 18.05 -9.61
CA SER A 112 -28.06 19.34 -9.15
C SER A 112 -28.13 20.35 -10.27
N GLN A 113 -27.10 20.45 -11.10
CA GLN A 113 -27.06 21.35 -12.24
C GLN A 113 -28.10 20.98 -13.30
N ILE A 114 -28.22 19.68 -13.59
CA ILE A 114 -29.17 19.17 -14.55
C ILE A 114 -30.60 19.43 -14.08
N ASN A 115 -30.88 19.18 -12.82
CA ASN A 115 -32.19 19.38 -12.23
C ASN A 115 -32.63 20.84 -12.30
N TYR A 116 -31.70 21.77 -12.14
CA TYR A 116 -32.00 23.19 -12.31
C TYR A 116 -32.46 23.50 -13.72
N GLY A 117 -31.83 22.89 -14.72
CA GLY A 117 -32.23 23.07 -16.10
C GLY A 117 -33.60 22.48 -16.43
N GLU A 118 -33.96 21.36 -15.83
CA GLU A 118 -35.19 20.66 -16.06
C GLU A 118 -36.38 21.27 -15.33
N LEU A 119 -36.16 21.81 -14.14
CA LEU A 119 -37.19 22.38 -13.31
C LEU A 119 -37.69 23.73 -13.83
N PHE A 120 -36.88 24.36 -14.63
CA PHE A 120 -37.18 25.69 -15.17
C PHE A 120 -37.14 25.71 -16.68
#